data_c92544d5caa9465117ddc343610e6bac
#
_entry.id   c92544d5caa9465117ddc343610e6bac
#
_cell.length_a   1.000
_cell.length_b   1.000
_cell.length_c   1.000
_cell.angle_alpha   90.00
_cell.angle_beta   90.00
_cell.angle_gamma   90.00
#
_symmetry.space_group_name_H-M   'P 1'
#
loop_
_entity.id
_entity.type
_entity.pdbx_description
1 polymer ?
#
loop_
_entity_poly.entity_id
_entity_poly.type
_entity_poly.pdbx_seq_one_letter_code
_entity_poly.pdbx_strand_id
1 'polypeptide(L)'
;MGTYIGEAIPAPQRRTRLVSGMIPVMNVWVPVLMLVETLAALTISPLLLVLWLPVTRWPLAKIMRHFIWLYGRVWLWIVAPFVRLKVVGADYTQRTQPCIYVANHLSFFDIFFLSAMPVFDVVVCLRSWPFRLAWYAPFMRLAEYVDVERLPWEQIVPRIERIIGRGRSVLFFPQGHRSRDGRLGRFYSGAFRLAVQLHLPIVPVCIQGTDRMLPPGRRWMAPAEVRLECLPPIDPAAFPGDLGHIELCKHVKKLMGACLAGSRS
;
A
#
# COMPACT_ATOMS: atom_id res chain seq x y z
N MET A 1 41.90 1.87 -44.13
CA MET A 1 40.53 2.35 -44.41
C MET A 1 39.62 1.13 -44.37
N GLY A 2 39.12 0.78 -43.19
CA GLY A 2 38.27 -0.40 -42.95
C GLY A 2 36.99 0.08 -42.25
N THR A 3 35.90 0.06 -42.99
CA THR A 3 34.55 0.43 -42.56
C THR A 3 34.00 -0.69 -41.68
N TYR A 4 33.89 -0.44 -40.37
CA TYR A 4 33.11 -1.28 -39.47
C TYR A 4 31.63 -0.98 -39.70
N ILE A 5 30.91 -1.92 -40.29
CA ILE A 5 29.46 -1.93 -40.36
C ILE A 5 28.98 -2.50 -39.01
N GLY A 6 28.49 -1.64 -38.15
CA GLY A 6 27.84 -2.04 -36.89
C GLY A 6 26.56 -2.80 -37.21
N GLU A 7 26.52 -4.10 -36.93
CA GLU A 7 25.30 -4.88 -36.92
C GLU A 7 24.39 -4.35 -35.82
N ALA A 8 23.23 -3.85 -36.21
CA ALA A 8 22.15 -3.45 -35.29
C ALA A 8 21.62 -4.69 -34.58
N ILE A 9 21.78 -4.75 -33.28
CA ILE A 9 21.20 -5.80 -32.43
C ILE A 9 19.68 -5.74 -32.58
N PRO A 10 19.02 -6.81 -33.05
CA PRO A 10 17.57 -6.80 -33.25
C PRO A 10 16.85 -6.67 -31.88
N ALA A 11 16.05 -5.63 -31.77
CA ALA A 11 15.22 -5.41 -30.58
C ALA A 11 14.32 -6.63 -30.29
N PRO A 12 13.98 -6.90 -29.02
CA PRO A 12 13.39 -8.17 -28.57
C PRO A 12 11.90 -8.31 -28.93
N GLN A 13 11.60 -8.56 -30.18
CA GLN A 13 10.23 -8.78 -30.70
C GLN A 13 9.50 -9.97 -30.03
N ARG A 14 10.23 -10.98 -29.54
CA ARG A 14 9.64 -12.12 -28.82
C ARG A 14 9.05 -11.74 -27.45
N ARG A 15 9.70 -10.85 -26.69
CA ARG A 15 9.22 -10.42 -25.36
C ARG A 15 7.91 -9.65 -25.46
N THR A 16 7.75 -8.81 -26.49
CA THR A 16 6.53 -8.00 -26.70
C THR A 16 5.32 -8.87 -27.08
N ARG A 17 5.50 -9.93 -27.89
CA ARG A 17 4.41 -10.84 -28.27
C ARG A 17 3.94 -11.73 -27.12
N LEU A 18 4.85 -12.24 -26.29
CA LEU A 18 4.49 -13.01 -25.09
C LEU A 18 3.71 -12.17 -24.09
N VAL A 19 4.12 -10.92 -23.86
CA VAL A 19 3.41 -10.00 -22.94
C VAL A 19 2.02 -9.64 -23.48
N SER A 20 1.88 -9.43 -24.80
CA SER A 20 0.55 -9.12 -25.39
C SER A 20 -0.42 -10.30 -25.29
N GLY A 21 0.07 -11.56 -25.43
CA GLY A 21 -0.74 -12.74 -25.24
C GLY A 21 -1.20 -12.99 -23.80
N MET A 22 -0.45 -12.51 -22.82
CA MET A 22 -0.80 -12.64 -21.40
C MET A 22 -1.87 -11.65 -20.93
N ILE A 23 -2.07 -10.53 -21.65
CA ILE A 23 -3.06 -9.52 -21.25
C ILE A 23 -4.49 -10.08 -21.18
N PRO A 24 -5.05 -10.74 -22.22
CA PRO A 24 -6.41 -11.29 -22.13
C PRO A 24 -6.51 -12.37 -21.05
N VAL A 25 -5.49 -13.24 -20.91
CA VAL A 25 -5.46 -14.27 -19.88
C VAL A 25 -5.52 -13.64 -18.48
N MET A 26 -4.69 -12.62 -18.22
CA MET A 26 -4.68 -11.92 -16.93
C MET A 26 -6.02 -11.28 -16.60
N ASN A 27 -6.69 -10.70 -17.60
CA ASN A 27 -7.97 -10.00 -17.43
C ASN A 27 -9.18 -10.93 -17.28
N VAL A 28 -9.02 -12.21 -17.55
CA VAL A 28 -9.99 -13.25 -17.18
C VAL A 28 -9.61 -13.91 -15.85
N TRP A 29 -8.37 -14.34 -15.72
CA TRP A 29 -7.83 -15.04 -14.55
C TRP A 29 -7.98 -14.25 -13.25
N VAL A 30 -7.47 -13.01 -13.22
CA VAL A 30 -7.45 -12.22 -11.99
C VAL A 30 -8.87 -11.88 -11.50
N PRO A 31 -9.80 -11.35 -12.32
CA PRO A 31 -11.16 -11.08 -11.85
C PRO A 31 -11.93 -12.35 -11.43
N VAL A 32 -11.78 -13.45 -12.14
CA VAL A 32 -12.46 -14.73 -11.80
C VAL A 32 -11.97 -15.25 -10.48
N LEU A 33 -10.65 -15.34 -10.27
CA LEU A 33 -10.10 -15.85 -9.01
C LEU A 33 -10.33 -14.86 -7.86
N MET A 34 -10.29 -13.55 -8.10
CA MET A 34 -10.64 -12.55 -7.09
C MET A 34 -12.13 -12.66 -6.68
N LEU A 35 -13.03 -12.98 -7.61
CA LEU A 35 -14.43 -13.25 -7.29
C LEU A 35 -14.57 -14.51 -6.43
N VAL A 36 -13.90 -15.60 -6.81
CA VAL A 36 -13.88 -16.85 -6.03
C VAL A 36 -13.32 -16.61 -4.63
N GLU A 37 -12.19 -15.90 -4.52
CA GLU A 37 -11.58 -15.52 -3.26
C GLU A 37 -12.53 -14.70 -2.39
N THR A 38 -13.21 -13.71 -2.99
CA THR A 38 -14.18 -12.86 -2.28
C THR A 38 -15.35 -13.67 -1.75
N LEU A 39 -15.94 -14.54 -2.58
CA LEU A 39 -17.03 -15.42 -2.16
C LEU A 39 -16.58 -16.37 -1.05
N ALA A 40 -15.40 -16.98 -1.19
CA ALA A 40 -14.82 -17.83 -0.16
C ALA A 40 -14.56 -17.04 1.14
N ALA A 41 -14.01 -15.83 1.05
CA ALA A 41 -13.78 -15.00 2.22
C ALA A 41 -15.09 -14.63 2.93
N LEU A 42 -16.14 -14.27 2.19
CA LEU A 42 -17.46 -13.94 2.74
C LEU A 42 -18.14 -15.12 3.43
N THR A 43 -17.96 -16.34 2.92
CA THR A 43 -18.57 -17.56 3.46
C THR A 43 -17.76 -18.16 4.61
N ILE A 44 -16.43 -18.15 4.50
CA ILE A 44 -15.55 -18.82 5.47
C ILE A 44 -15.19 -17.91 6.63
N SER A 45 -15.04 -16.58 6.42
CA SER A 45 -14.59 -15.68 7.47
C SER A 45 -15.49 -15.62 8.71
N PRO A 46 -16.85 -15.72 8.63
CA PRO A 46 -17.68 -15.78 9.83
C PRO A 46 -17.40 -17.02 10.67
N LEU A 47 -17.24 -18.19 10.02
CA LEU A 47 -16.90 -19.44 10.70
C LEU A 47 -15.50 -19.35 11.35
N LEU A 48 -14.51 -18.86 10.60
CA LEU A 48 -13.17 -18.65 11.14
C LEU A 48 -13.18 -17.64 12.29
N LEU A 49 -14.01 -16.62 12.23
CA LEU A 49 -14.13 -15.64 13.32
C LEU A 49 -14.62 -16.29 14.61
N VAL A 50 -15.66 -17.13 14.54
CA VAL A 50 -16.19 -17.87 15.70
C VAL A 50 -15.14 -18.79 16.31
N LEU A 51 -14.34 -19.47 15.48
CA LEU A 51 -13.26 -20.35 15.94
C LEU A 51 -12.04 -19.58 16.46
N TRP A 52 -11.71 -18.44 15.85
CA TRP A 52 -10.48 -17.68 16.15
C TRP A 52 -10.58 -16.84 17.41
N LEU A 53 -11.77 -16.26 17.67
CA LEU A 53 -12.01 -15.42 18.85
C LEU A 53 -11.65 -16.10 20.19
N PRO A 54 -12.14 -17.32 20.49
CA PRO A 54 -11.82 -17.98 21.76
C PRO A 54 -10.36 -18.46 21.83
N VAL A 55 -9.76 -18.83 20.70
CA VAL A 55 -8.39 -19.38 20.62
C VAL A 55 -7.35 -18.28 20.80
N THR A 56 -7.47 -17.19 20.07
CA THR A 56 -6.43 -16.13 20.06
C THR A 56 -6.62 -15.11 21.16
N ARG A 57 -7.84 -14.94 21.65
CA ARG A 57 -8.25 -13.84 22.54
C ARG A 57 -7.94 -12.45 21.99
N TRP A 58 -7.73 -12.35 20.68
CA TRP A 58 -7.49 -11.08 20.01
C TRP A 58 -8.77 -10.25 19.94
N PRO A 59 -8.67 -8.91 20.03
CA PRO A 59 -9.80 -8.04 19.73
C PRO A 59 -10.30 -8.26 18.31
N LEU A 60 -11.60 -8.19 18.10
CA LEU A 60 -12.26 -8.38 16.80
C LEU A 60 -11.61 -7.56 15.68
N ALA A 61 -11.28 -6.31 15.96
CA ALA A 61 -10.63 -5.43 14.99
C ALA A 61 -9.24 -5.94 14.55
N LYS A 62 -8.46 -6.58 15.44
CA LYS A 62 -7.17 -7.19 15.11
C LYS A 62 -7.38 -8.41 14.21
N ILE A 63 -8.35 -9.27 14.51
CA ILE A 63 -8.69 -10.43 13.69
C ILE A 63 -9.13 -9.95 12.30
N MET A 64 -9.94 -8.90 12.23
CA MET A 64 -10.41 -8.37 10.96
C MET A 64 -9.28 -7.81 10.09
N ARG A 65 -8.31 -7.09 10.70
CA ARG A 65 -7.10 -6.65 9.98
C ARG A 65 -6.25 -7.81 9.51
N HIS A 66 -6.16 -8.88 10.31
CA HIS A 66 -5.48 -10.10 9.90
C HIS A 66 -6.15 -10.77 8.69
N PHE A 67 -7.48 -10.85 8.68
CA PHE A 67 -8.24 -11.40 7.54
C PHE A 67 -8.08 -10.54 6.29
N ILE A 68 -8.12 -9.20 6.41
CA ILE A 68 -7.87 -8.29 5.28
C ILE A 68 -6.45 -8.46 4.74
N TRP A 69 -5.47 -8.61 5.63
CA TRP A 69 -4.09 -8.86 5.24
C TRP A 69 -3.93 -10.23 4.55
N LEU A 70 -4.55 -11.29 5.07
CA LEU A 70 -4.56 -12.61 4.43
C LEU A 70 -5.22 -12.57 3.05
N TYR A 71 -6.35 -11.88 2.92
CA TYR A 71 -7.00 -11.65 1.62
C TYR A 71 -6.03 -11.01 0.63
N GLY A 72 -5.33 -9.96 1.02
CA GLY A 72 -4.30 -9.36 0.18
C GLY A 72 -3.14 -10.31 -0.15
N ARG A 73 -2.75 -11.20 0.78
CA ARG A 73 -1.72 -12.25 0.55
C ARG A 73 -2.16 -13.28 -0.48
N VAL A 74 -3.40 -13.75 -0.41
CA VAL A 74 -3.97 -14.69 -1.40
C VAL A 74 -4.06 -13.99 -2.76
N TRP A 75 -4.51 -12.74 -2.79
CA TRP A 75 -4.53 -11.95 -4.01
C TRP A 75 -3.14 -11.81 -4.67
N LEU A 76 -2.06 -11.66 -3.90
CA LEU A 76 -0.68 -11.64 -4.43
C LEU A 76 -0.33 -12.94 -5.14
N TRP A 77 -0.81 -14.08 -4.65
CA TRP A 77 -0.63 -15.38 -5.31
C TRP A 77 -1.43 -15.47 -6.62
N ILE A 78 -2.64 -14.91 -6.64
CA ILE A 78 -3.48 -14.85 -7.85
C ILE A 78 -2.78 -14.08 -8.97
N VAL A 79 -2.11 -12.97 -8.65
CA VAL A 79 -1.42 -12.15 -9.65
C VAL A 79 0.01 -12.60 -9.95
N ALA A 80 0.59 -13.49 -9.14
CA ALA A 80 1.99 -13.93 -9.28
C ALA A 80 2.38 -14.47 -10.66
N PRO A 81 1.50 -15.13 -11.46
CA PRO A 81 1.85 -15.53 -12.82
C PRO A 81 2.13 -14.35 -13.76
N PHE A 82 1.62 -13.16 -13.45
CA PHE A 82 1.66 -11.97 -14.30
C PHE A 82 2.51 -10.84 -13.71
N VAL A 83 2.75 -10.88 -12.41
CA VAL A 83 3.40 -9.77 -11.68
C VAL A 83 4.61 -10.29 -10.91
N ARG A 84 5.77 -9.74 -11.23
CA ARG A 84 6.98 -9.98 -10.44
C ARG A 84 7.05 -8.96 -9.31
N LEU A 85 6.87 -9.44 -8.08
CA LEU A 85 6.95 -8.59 -6.90
C LEU A 85 8.32 -8.70 -6.24
N LYS A 86 8.96 -7.55 -6.00
CA LYS A 86 10.17 -7.43 -5.19
C LYS A 86 9.90 -6.57 -3.96
N VAL A 87 10.21 -7.10 -2.78
CA VAL A 87 10.08 -6.37 -1.51
C VAL A 87 11.47 -6.13 -0.95
N VAL A 88 11.75 -4.90 -0.53
CA VAL A 88 13.05 -4.46 0.02
C VAL A 88 12.82 -3.70 1.32
N GLY A 89 13.69 -3.87 2.31
CA GLY A 89 13.62 -3.15 3.59
C GLY A 89 12.42 -3.53 4.45
N ALA A 90 11.83 -4.72 4.26
CA ALA A 90 10.66 -5.17 5.01
C ALA A 90 10.91 -5.27 6.53
N ASP A 91 12.15 -5.46 6.96
CA ASP A 91 12.57 -5.51 8.36
C ASP A 91 12.32 -4.18 9.11
N TYR A 92 12.39 -3.04 8.44
CA TYR A 92 12.05 -1.74 9.05
C TYR A 92 10.59 -1.71 9.53
N THR A 93 9.68 -2.43 8.86
CA THR A 93 8.28 -2.47 9.25
C THR A 93 8.02 -3.28 10.52
N GLN A 94 8.87 -4.27 10.81
CA GLN A 94 8.76 -5.09 12.02
C GLN A 94 9.44 -4.45 13.23
N ARG A 95 10.60 -3.80 13.00
CA ARG A 95 11.42 -3.23 14.08
C ARG A 95 10.91 -1.89 14.59
N THR A 96 10.10 -1.19 13.77
CA THR A 96 9.63 0.15 14.06
C THR A 96 8.13 0.15 14.27
N GLN A 97 7.69 -0.23 15.47
CA GLN A 97 6.28 -0.21 15.86
C GLN A 97 6.12 0.28 17.31
N PRO A 98 5.08 1.09 17.59
CA PRO A 98 4.15 1.68 16.62
C PRO A 98 4.79 2.79 15.78
N CYS A 99 4.34 2.95 14.54
CA CYS A 99 4.83 3.98 13.63
C CYS A 99 3.73 4.46 12.67
N ILE A 100 4.05 5.50 11.90
CA ILE A 100 3.23 5.96 10.79
C ILE A 100 3.87 5.52 9.47
N TYR A 101 3.22 4.60 8.76
CA TYR A 101 3.59 4.27 7.38
C TYR A 101 3.07 5.35 6.44
N VAL A 102 3.92 5.80 5.54
CA VAL A 102 3.59 6.79 4.49
C VAL A 102 3.91 6.18 3.14
N ALA A 103 2.89 5.86 2.34
CA ALA A 103 3.05 5.26 1.01
C ALA A 103 2.62 6.20 -0.10
N ASN A 104 3.30 6.19 -1.25
CA ASN A 104 2.79 6.80 -2.47
C ASN A 104 1.65 5.96 -3.06
N HIS A 105 0.82 6.58 -3.91
CA HIS A 105 -0.39 5.95 -4.44
C HIS A 105 -0.43 6.05 -5.96
N LEU A 106 -0.35 4.90 -6.64
CA LEU A 106 -0.28 4.78 -8.10
C LEU A 106 -1.47 4.04 -8.70
N SER A 107 -1.98 3.02 -7.98
CA SER A 107 -3.01 2.10 -8.48
C SER A 107 -4.06 1.80 -7.42
N PHE A 108 -5.23 1.31 -7.86
CA PHE A 108 -6.23 0.73 -6.96
C PHE A 108 -5.66 -0.43 -6.14
N PHE A 109 -4.75 -1.19 -6.74
CA PHE A 109 -4.18 -2.39 -6.12
C PHE A 109 -3.02 -2.14 -5.15
N ASP A 110 -2.59 -0.90 -4.94
CA ASP A 110 -1.48 -0.60 -4.01
C ASP A 110 -1.71 -1.18 -2.61
N ILE A 111 -2.94 -1.09 -2.10
CA ILE A 111 -3.30 -1.62 -0.78
C ILE A 111 -3.12 -3.15 -0.69
N PHE A 112 -3.35 -3.86 -1.80
CA PHE A 112 -3.14 -5.30 -1.87
C PHE A 112 -1.65 -5.64 -1.88
N PHE A 113 -0.83 -4.86 -2.60
CA PHE A 113 0.63 -5.05 -2.59
C PHE A 113 1.24 -4.77 -1.23
N LEU A 114 0.67 -3.86 -0.43
CA LEU A 114 1.12 -3.59 0.94
C LEU A 114 0.94 -4.80 1.88
N SER A 115 0.08 -5.77 1.54
CA SER A 115 0.00 -7.04 2.28
C SER A 115 1.26 -7.91 2.16
N ALA A 116 2.17 -7.59 1.24
CA ALA A 116 3.49 -8.22 1.18
C ALA A 116 4.39 -7.83 2.35
N MET A 117 4.12 -6.72 3.04
CA MET A 117 4.81 -6.37 4.28
C MET A 117 4.47 -7.41 5.36
N PRO A 118 5.46 -7.80 6.21
CA PRO A 118 5.29 -8.82 7.24
C PRO A 118 4.56 -8.27 8.49
N VAL A 119 3.70 -7.29 8.33
CA VAL A 119 2.91 -6.66 9.40
C VAL A 119 1.45 -6.57 8.98
N PHE A 120 0.54 -7.03 9.83
CA PHE A 120 -0.89 -7.05 9.54
C PHE A 120 -1.71 -6.14 10.46
N ASP A 121 -1.22 -5.83 11.67
CA ASP A 121 -1.97 -5.03 12.66
C ASP A 121 -1.79 -3.53 12.40
N VAL A 122 -2.10 -3.11 11.17
CA VAL A 122 -1.97 -1.73 10.69
C VAL A 122 -3.35 -1.17 10.39
N VAL A 123 -3.66 0.00 10.94
CA VAL A 123 -4.91 0.71 10.68
C VAL A 123 -4.72 1.63 9.49
N VAL A 124 -5.51 1.45 8.45
CA VAL A 124 -5.42 2.27 7.24
C VAL A 124 -6.29 3.51 7.37
N CYS A 125 -5.69 4.67 7.11
CA CYS A 125 -6.36 5.96 7.05
C CYS A 125 -6.76 6.25 5.59
N LEU A 126 -8.06 6.27 5.33
CA LEU A 126 -8.63 6.29 3.98
C LEU A 126 -9.54 7.51 3.80
N ARG A 127 -9.83 7.84 2.54
CA ARG A 127 -10.91 8.74 2.17
C ARG A 127 -12.27 8.07 2.32
N SER A 128 -13.35 8.85 2.26
CA SER A 128 -14.71 8.39 2.56
C SER A 128 -15.30 7.40 1.54
N TRP A 129 -14.86 7.44 0.27
CA TRP A 129 -15.51 6.66 -0.79
C TRP A 129 -15.48 5.14 -0.58
N PRO A 130 -14.40 4.50 -0.03
CA PRO A 130 -14.41 3.07 0.21
C PRO A 130 -15.43 2.66 1.27
N PHE A 131 -15.71 3.53 2.24
CA PHE A 131 -16.72 3.29 3.29
C PHE A 131 -18.17 3.35 2.77
N ARG A 132 -18.37 3.73 1.50
CA ARG A 132 -19.69 3.71 0.83
C ARG A 132 -19.95 2.42 0.06
N LEU A 133 -18.93 1.57 -0.13
CA LEU A 133 -19.07 0.28 -0.77
C LEU A 133 -19.73 -0.70 0.20
N ALA A 134 -21.00 -1.05 -0.04
CA ALA A 134 -21.82 -1.82 0.90
C ALA A 134 -21.21 -3.17 1.31
N TRP A 135 -20.54 -3.84 0.39
CA TRP A 135 -19.90 -5.13 0.60
C TRP A 135 -18.54 -5.04 1.32
N TYR A 136 -17.87 -3.89 1.28
CA TYR A 136 -16.52 -3.70 1.85
C TYR A 136 -16.52 -2.86 3.14
N ALA A 137 -17.45 -1.91 3.24
CA ALA A 137 -17.56 -0.99 4.37
C ALA A 137 -17.66 -1.67 5.75
N PRO A 138 -18.42 -2.79 5.93
CA PRO A 138 -18.49 -3.49 7.21
C PRO A 138 -17.12 -3.97 7.69
N PHE A 139 -16.31 -4.54 6.80
CA PHE A 139 -14.97 -5.04 7.13
C PHE A 139 -14.03 -3.91 7.55
N MET A 140 -14.05 -2.77 6.84
CA MET A 140 -13.25 -1.61 7.19
C MET A 140 -13.62 -1.02 8.55
N ARG A 141 -14.93 -0.96 8.86
CA ARG A 141 -15.43 -0.49 10.17
C ARG A 141 -15.03 -1.45 11.29
N LEU A 142 -15.17 -2.75 11.07
CA LEU A 142 -14.72 -3.78 12.01
C LEU A 142 -13.21 -3.78 12.21
N ALA A 143 -12.43 -3.48 11.16
CA ALA A 143 -11.00 -3.29 11.23
C ALA A 143 -10.56 -1.99 11.91
N GLU A 144 -11.49 -1.12 12.31
CA GLU A 144 -11.27 0.21 12.89
C GLU A 144 -10.50 1.17 11.95
N TYR A 145 -10.62 1.00 10.62
CA TYR A 145 -10.03 1.93 9.67
C TYR A 145 -10.59 3.34 9.83
N VAL A 146 -9.78 4.35 9.54
CA VAL A 146 -10.13 5.75 9.83
C VAL A 146 -10.49 6.49 8.56
N ASP A 147 -11.70 7.07 8.53
CA ASP A 147 -12.12 8.00 7.47
C ASP A 147 -11.58 9.39 7.79
N VAL A 148 -10.47 9.75 7.14
CA VAL A 148 -9.78 11.05 7.37
C VAL A 148 -10.35 12.21 6.57
N GLU A 149 -11.34 11.95 5.71
CA GLU A 149 -12.00 13.00 4.92
C GLU A 149 -13.24 13.54 5.64
N ARG A 150 -13.94 12.67 6.39
CA ARG A 150 -15.16 13.05 7.11
C ARG A 150 -14.91 13.56 8.52
N LEU A 151 -13.88 13.02 9.17
CA LEU A 151 -13.60 13.36 10.57
C LEU A 151 -12.82 14.67 10.64
N PRO A 152 -13.24 15.63 11.50
CA PRO A 152 -12.44 16.79 11.81
C PRO A 152 -11.16 16.40 12.56
N TRP A 153 -10.15 17.27 12.51
CA TRP A 153 -8.82 17.00 13.10
C TRP A 153 -8.92 16.65 14.59
N GLU A 154 -9.79 17.33 15.31
CA GLU A 154 -10.03 17.17 16.76
C GLU A 154 -10.55 15.77 17.11
N GLN A 155 -11.13 15.06 16.16
CA GLN A 155 -11.58 13.68 16.33
C GLN A 155 -10.57 12.66 15.79
N ILE A 156 -9.77 13.05 14.78
CA ILE A 156 -8.75 12.17 14.21
C ILE A 156 -7.64 11.93 15.24
N VAL A 157 -7.10 12.98 15.87
CA VAL A 157 -5.98 12.88 16.82
C VAL A 157 -6.26 11.90 17.96
N PRO A 158 -7.32 12.05 18.77
CA PRO A 158 -7.59 11.12 19.87
C PRO A 158 -7.86 9.67 19.40
N ARG A 159 -8.39 9.53 18.18
CA ARG A 159 -8.61 8.20 17.60
C ARG A 159 -7.28 7.53 17.24
N ILE A 160 -6.36 8.27 16.63
CA ILE A 160 -5.02 7.76 16.32
C ILE A 160 -4.23 7.50 17.60
N GLU A 161 -4.27 8.38 18.58
CA GLU A 161 -3.63 8.18 19.89
C GLU A 161 -4.07 6.86 20.54
N ARG A 162 -5.37 6.57 20.52
CA ARG A 162 -5.93 5.32 21.05
C ARG A 162 -5.43 4.09 20.27
N ILE A 163 -5.28 4.20 18.96
CA ILE A 163 -4.74 3.13 18.10
C ILE A 163 -3.27 2.87 18.45
N ILE A 164 -2.48 3.92 18.53
CA ILE A 164 -1.06 3.88 18.85
C ILE A 164 -0.82 3.40 20.29
N GLY A 165 -1.62 3.88 21.26
CA GLY A 165 -1.54 3.44 22.66
C GLY A 165 -1.83 1.94 22.87
N ARG A 166 -2.44 1.29 21.87
CA ARG A 166 -2.62 -0.16 21.80
C ARG A 166 -1.49 -0.89 21.04
N GLY A 167 -0.37 -0.22 20.77
CA GLY A 167 0.79 -0.76 20.06
C GLY A 167 0.60 -0.97 18.57
N ARG A 168 -0.38 -0.29 17.94
CA ARG A 168 -0.72 -0.46 16.51
C ARG A 168 -0.15 0.68 15.69
N SER A 169 0.27 0.37 14.47
CA SER A 169 0.71 1.37 13.49
C SER A 169 -0.44 1.85 12.61
N VAL A 170 -0.26 2.99 11.97
CA VAL A 170 -1.21 3.55 11.01
C VAL A 170 -0.56 3.75 9.64
N LEU A 171 -1.36 3.63 8.58
CA LEU A 171 -0.91 3.83 7.19
C LEU A 171 -1.65 5.00 6.55
N PHE A 172 -0.90 5.89 5.92
CA PHE A 172 -1.42 7.00 5.12
C PHE A 172 -0.93 6.97 3.69
N PHE A 173 -1.80 7.38 2.77
CA PHE A 173 -1.43 7.80 1.42
C PHE A 173 -1.48 9.34 1.37
N PRO A 174 -0.36 10.04 1.60
CA PRO A 174 -0.37 11.50 1.82
C PRO A 174 -0.75 12.30 0.58
N GLN A 175 -0.78 11.68 -0.62
CA GLN A 175 -1.25 12.32 -1.84
C GLN A 175 -2.78 12.51 -1.88
N GLY A 176 -3.53 11.73 -1.07
CA GLY A 176 -5.00 11.76 -1.03
C GLY A 176 -5.70 11.19 -2.27
N HIS A 177 -4.98 10.98 -3.35
CA HIS A 177 -5.49 10.38 -4.61
C HIS A 177 -4.36 9.65 -5.34
N ARG A 178 -4.72 8.77 -6.26
CA ARG A 178 -3.77 8.06 -7.12
C ARG A 178 -3.11 9.01 -8.10
N SER A 179 -1.80 8.89 -8.28
CA SER A 179 -1.05 9.62 -9.31
C SER A 179 -1.54 9.21 -10.70
N ARG A 180 -1.72 10.18 -11.59
CA ARG A 180 -2.13 9.94 -13.00
C ARG A 180 -0.94 9.82 -13.94
N ASP A 181 0.19 10.36 -13.56
CA ASP A 181 1.42 10.45 -14.36
C ASP A 181 2.58 9.61 -13.79
N GLY A 182 2.30 8.83 -12.74
CA GLY A 182 3.29 8.01 -12.04
C GLY A 182 4.29 8.82 -11.18
N ARG A 183 4.11 10.14 -11.03
CA ARG A 183 4.98 11.01 -10.26
C ARG A 183 4.43 11.24 -8.85
N LEU A 184 5.32 11.60 -7.93
CA LEU A 184 4.91 12.06 -6.60
C LEU A 184 4.22 13.42 -6.72
N GLY A 185 2.92 13.45 -6.45
CA GLY A 185 2.15 14.67 -6.33
C GLY A 185 2.43 15.44 -5.03
N ARG A 186 1.56 16.38 -4.70
CA ARG A 186 1.58 17.09 -3.42
C ARG A 186 1.31 16.11 -2.28
N PHE A 187 2.03 16.25 -1.15
CA PHE A 187 1.73 15.57 0.10
C PHE A 187 0.94 16.50 1.02
N TYR A 188 -0.13 15.98 1.60
CA TYR A 188 -0.85 16.62 2.69
C TYR A 188 -0.10 16.41 4.00
N SER A 189 -0.04 17.43 4.84
CA SER A 189 0.78 17.43 6.05
C SER A 189 0.18 16.65 7.24
N GLY A 190 -1.06 16.16 7.15
CA GLY A 190 -1.76 15.55 8.29
C GLY A 190 -1.02 14.38 8.95
N ALA A 191 -0.49 13.43 8.18
CA ALA A 191 0.29 12.31 8.71
C ALA A 191 1.57 12.80 9.43
N PHE A 192 2.22 13.82 8.89
CA PHE A 192 3.46 14.41 9.45
C PHE A 192 3.18 15.23 10.70
N ARG A 193 2.05 15.94 10.74
CA ARG A 193 1.59 16.64 11.94
C ARG A 193 1.30 15.67 13.08
N LEU A 194 0.65 14.53 12.80
CA LEU A 194 0.46 13.45 13.76
C LEU A 194 1.79 12.87 14.24
N ALA A 195 2.75 12.65 13.35
CA ALA A 195 4.07 12.14 13.70
C ALA A 195 4.78 13.03 14.72
N VAL A 196 4.81 14.35 14.46
CA VAL A 196 5.43 15.32 15.37
C VAL A 196 4.66 15.39 16.69
N GLN A 197 3.32 15.50 16.64
CA GLN A 197 2.48 15.65 17.84
C GLN A 197 2.52 14.42 18.76
N LEU A 198 2.63 13.21 18.20
CA LEU A 198 2.60 11.95 18.93
C LEU A 198 3.99 11.32 19.09
N HIS A 199 5.05 12.01 18.66
CA HIS A 199 6.43 11.51 18.68
C HIS A 199 6.60 10.14 18.04
N LEU A 200 5.94 9.93 16.88
CA LEU A 200 5.93 8.64 16.18
C LEU A 200 6.87 8.66 14.98
N PRO A 201 7.73 7.65 14.83
CA PRO A 201 8.57 7.53 13.65
C PRO A 201 7.72 7.33 12.40
N ILE A 202 8.21 7.90 11.28
CA ILE A 202 7.64 7.67 9.95
C ILE A 202 8.46 6.62 9.24
N VAL A 203 7.81 5.60 8.70
CA VAL A 203 8.40 4.63 7.78
C VAL A 203 7.86 4.89 6.38
N PRO A 204 8.66 5.48 5.47
CA PRO A 204 8.22 5.69 4.10
C PRO A 204 8.20 4.37 3.33
N VAL A 205 7.17 4.17 2.50
CA VAL A 205 6.99 2.97 1.66
C VAL A 205 6.85 3.41 0.21
N CYS A 206 7.84 3.08 -0.62
CA CYS A 206 7.86 3.39 -2.03
C CYS A 206 7.24 2.24 -2.84
N ILE A 207 6.17 2.52 -3.58
CA ILE A 207 5.49 1.58 -4.47
C ILE A 207 5.79 1.99 -5.91
N GLN A 208 6.21 1.03 -6.74
CA GLN A 208 6.53 1.22 -8.16
C GLN A 208 5.91 0.12 -9.00
N GLY A 209 5.53 0.45 -10.25
CA GLY A 209 5.08 -0.52 -11.24
C GLY A 209 3.59 -0.87 -11.18
N THR A 210 2.88 -0.53 -10.12
CA THR A 210 1.44 -0.77 -10.01
C THR A 210 0.63 0.11 -10.97
N ASP A 211 1.16 1.27 -11.34
CA ASP A 211 0.64 2.14 -12.42
C ASP A 211 0.79 1.49 -13.81
N ARG A 212 1.78 0.61 -14.01
CA ARG A 212 1.92 -0.15 -15.26
C ARG A 212 0.93 -1.31 -15.32
N MET A 213 0.67 -1.94 -14.15
CA MET A 213 -0.32 -3.01 -14.05
C MET A 213 -1.74 -2.51 -14.31
N LEU A 214 -2.18 -1.48 -13.60
CA LEU A 214 -3.49 -0.84 -13.79
C LEU A 214 -3.42 0.65 -13.45
N PRO A 215 -3.10 1.51 -14.42
CA PRO A 215 -3.09 2.96 -14.23
C PRO A 215 -4.51 3.50 -14.02
N PRO A 216 -4.65 4.66 -13.35
CA PRO A 216 -5.93 5.34 -13.21
C PRO A 216 -6.61 5.58 -14.58
N GLY A 217 -7.89 5.20 -14.69
CA GLY A 217 -8.69 5.36 -15.92
C GLY A 217 -8.59 4.20 -16.91
N ARG A 218 -7.65 3.27 -16.74
CA ARG A 218 -7.59 2.04 -17.54
C ARG A 218 -8.50 0.97 -16.97
N ARG A 219 -9.11 0.17 -17.84
CA ARG A 219 -9.97 -0.97 -17.44
C ARG A 219 -9.27 -2.31 -17.53
N TRP A 220 -8.16 -2.40 -18.24
CA TRP A 220 -7.43 -3.63 -18.53
C TRP A 220 -6.10 -3.65 -17.79
N MET A 221 -5.85 -4.74 -17.08
CA MET A 221 -4.58 -5.01 -16.43
C MET A 221 -3.54 -5.48 -17.44
N ALA A 222 -2.28 -5.20 -17.16
CA ALA A 222 -1.14 -5.70 -17.91
C ALA A 222 -0.10 -6.30 -16.98
N PRO A 223 0.64 -7.33 -17.42
CA PRO A 223 1.78 -7.85 -16.67
C PRO A 223 2.78 -6.73 -16.32
N ALA A 224 3.30 -6.78 -15.09
CA ALA A 224 4.17 -5.73 -14.59
C ALA A 224 5.23 -6.27 -13.61
N GLU A 225 6.29 -5.48 -13.44
CA GLU A 225 7.22 -5.65 -12.33
C GLU A 225 6.86 -4.61 -11.27
N VAL A 226 6.57 -5.10 -10.07
CA VAL A 226 6.21 -4.26 -8.92
C VAL A 226 7.32 -4.32 -7.90
N ARG A 227 7.74 -3.15 -7.42
CA ARG A 227 8.72 -3.02 -6.34
C ARG A 227 8.06 -2.29 -5.18
N LEU A 228 8.16 -2.89 -4.01
CA LEU A 228 7.78 -2.30 -2.75
C LEU A 228 9.05 -2.13 -1.93
N GLU A 229 9.38 -0.90 -1.55
CA GLU A 229 10.58 -0.58 -0.81
C GLU A 229 10.25 0.24 0.43
N CYS A 230 10.50 -0.36 1.60
CA CYS A 230 10.42 0.32 2.88
C CYS A 230 11.74 1.02 3.15
N LEU A 231 11.71 2.33 3.38
CA LEU A 231 12.89 3.11 3.71
C LEU A 231 13.14 3.11 5.24
N PRO A 232 14.35 3.46 5.68
CA PRO A 232 14.65 3.60 7.10
C PRO A 232 13.65 4.53 7.81
N PRO A 233 13.31 4.24 9.07
CA PRO A 233 12.42 5.07 9.85
C PRO A 233 13.04 6.45 10.09
N ILE A 234 12.21 7.47 10.07
CA ILE A 234 12.58 8.86 10.29
C ILE A 234 11.97 9.30 11.61
N ASP A 235 12.83 9.75 12.52
CA ASP A 235 12.41 10.30 13.81
C ASP A 235 11.91 11.74 13.62
N PRO A 236 10.66 12.07 14.01
CA PRO A 236 10.14 13.42 13.96
C PRO A 236 10.87 14.39 14.89
N ALA A 237 11.57 13.92 15.93
CA ALA A 237 12.37 14.76 16.83
C ALA A 237 13.53 15.50 16.11
N ALA A 238 13.96 15.00 14.95
CA ALA A 238 14.94 15.67 14.10
C ALA A 238 14.39 16.95 13.42
N PHE A 239 13.10 17.24 13.57
CA PHE A 239 12.41 18.37 12.94
C PHE A 239 11.67 19.21 14.00
N PRO A 240 12.39 19.95 14.86
CA PRO A 240 11.80 20.72 15.95
C PRO A 240 11.11 21.99 15.45
N GLY A 241 10.28 22.59 16.34
CA GLY A 241 9.60 23.86 16.11
C GLY A 241 8.24 23.73 15.40
N ASP A 242 7.53 24.86 15.28
CA ASP A 242 6.14 24.91 14.82
C ASP A 242 5.95 24.41 13.39
N LEU A 243 6.95 24.57 12.54
CA LEU A 243 6.96 24.13 11.14
C LEU A 243 7.60 22.75 10.94
N GLY A 244 8.03 22.07 12.01
CA GLY A 244 8.73 20.79 11.94
C GLY A 244 7.97 19.74 11.13
N HIS A 245 6.64 19.70 11.21
CA HIS A 245 5.81 18.81 10.43
C HIS A 245 5.84 19.10 8.91
N ILE A 246 6.06 20.35 8.49
CA ILE A 246 6.21 20.74 7.09
C ILE A 246 7.59 20.34 6.59
N GLU A 247 8.62 20.53 7.39
CA GLU A 247 10.00 20.14 7.05
C GLU A 247 10.12 18.62 6.96
N LEU A 248 9.55 17.89 7.91
CA LEU A 248 9.45 16.42 7.87
C LEU A 248 8.72 15.94 6.60
N CYS A 249 7.61 16.57 6.24
CA CYS A 249 6.88 16.27 5.01
C CYS A 249 7.74 16.44 3.76
N LYS A 250 8.47 17.58 3.66
CA LYS A 250 9.38 17.85 2.54
C LYS A 250 10.52 16.84 2.49
N HIS A 251 11.11 16.52 3.64
CA HIS A 251 12.21 15.56 3.77
C HIS A 251 11.78 14.16 3.32
N VAL A 252 10.66 13.62 3.85
CA VAL A 252 10.10 12.32 3.46
C VAL A 252 9.80 12.29 1.97
N LYS A 253 9.16 13.34 1.43
CA LYS A 253 8.87 13.43 0.00
C LYS A 253 10.14 13.41 -0.87
N LYS A 254 11.21 14.08 -0.44
CA LYS A 254 12.51 14.09 -1.13
C LYS A 254 13.13 12.70 -1.15
N LEU A 255 13.15 11.99 -0.01
CA LEU A 255 13.67 10.62 0.09
C LEU A 255 12.89 9.64 -0.78
N MET A 256 11.57 9.69 -0.71
CA MET A 256 10.71 8.86 -1.57
C MET A 256 10.93 9.18 -3.06
N GLY A 257 11.13 10.47 -3.41
CA GLY A 257 11.43 10.90 -4.77
C GLY A 257 12.75 10.31 -5.28
N ALA A 258 13.79 10.31 -4.46
CA ALA A 258 15.10 9.72 -4.79
C ALA A 258 14.99 8.20 -4.97
N CYS A 259 14.28 7.51 -4.07
CA CYS A 259 14.02 6.06 -4.17
C CYS A 259 13.30 5.71 -5.48
N LEU A 260 12.24 6.45 -5.83
CA LEU A 260 11.44 6.21 -7.03
C LEU A 260 12.20 6.56 -8.33
N ALA A 261 13.18 7.47 -8.29
CA ALA A 261 14.04 7.82 -9.43
C ALA A 261 15.15 6.77 -9.65
N GLY A 262 15.82 6.33 -8.58
CA GLY A 262 16.94 5.39 -8.67
C GLY A 262 16.57 3.98 -9.13
N SER A 263 15.30 3.61 -9.08
CA SER A 263 14.82 2.30 -9.53
C SER A 263 14.29 2.32 -10.98
N ARG A 264 14.32 3.47 -11.65
CA ARG A 264 13.92 3.61 -13.08
C ARG A 264 15.09 3.45 -14.04
N SER A 265 16.32 3.43 -13.54
CA SER A 265 17.56 3.08 -14.26
C SER A 265 17.80 1.58 -14.21
#